data_efaec8b546f5c48c9df88619e249eea4
#
_entry.id   efaec8b546f5c48c9df88619e249eea4
#
_cell.length_a   1.000
_cell.length_b   1.000
_cell.length_c   1.000
_cell.angle_alpha   90.00
_cell.angle_beta   90.00
_cell.angle_gamma   90.00
#
_symmetry.space_group_name_H-M   'P 1'
#
loop_
_entity.id
_entity.type
_entity.pdbx_description
1 polymer ?
#
loop_
_entity_poly.entity_id
_entity_poly.type
_entity_poly.pdbx_seq_one_letter_code
_entity_poly.pdbx_strand_id
1 'polypeptide(L)'
;EGSYAVVAVKDSGEMAAFKESSPLALGISDGELFLASDVTPFLEHTDKAVFLEDGDVVRIEDGNYTIKNDGEDIDREVNHIDWDAEEASKEGHDHFMQKEIKEQPDTVKRAVFQDKSDVEKAIKMIEEADTVYLSGCGTSSYAADLGAKYLREAGYDVISEQSHEMEYWNNHVTEDDLVIAISQSGETADLLSMLEDVDAPVLSIVNVVGSTLARKADHTMYINAGPEIGVASTKAFTAQIAVLKLIGETAETSLKEARNSLINTAGKIEETLEDNEEMVEEVSDYLQGQEHVYFIGRGKGFEVAKESSLKLKELSYIHSESFPGGEFKH
;
A
#
# COMPACT_ATOMS: atom_id res chain seq x y z
N GLU A 1 2.17 -2.31 27.31
CA GLU A 1 3.02 -1.66 26.32
C GLU A 1 3.12 -2.58 25.10
N GLY A 2 3.03 -2.04 23.91
CA GLY A 2 3.11 -2.76 22.64
C GLY A 2 1.96 -2.43 21.69
N SER A 3 2.01 -2.96 20.47
CA SER A 3 1.01 -2.78 19.43
C SER A 3 -0.10 -3.81 19.57
N TYR A 4 -1.36 -3.36 19.67
CA TYR A 4 -2.52 -4.24 19.84
C TYR A 4 -3.83 -3.60 19.38
N ALA A 5 -4.75 -4.43 18.91
CA ALA A 5 -6.16 -4.12 18.78
C ALA A 5 -6.97 -5.22 19.49
N VAL A 6 -7.85 -4.84 20.38
CA VAL A 6 -8.61 -5.78 21.22
C VAL A 6 -10.10 -5.53 21.05
N VAL A 7 -10.84 -6.59 20.80
CA VAL A 7 -12.31 -6.58 20.81
C VAL A 7 -12.79 -7.55 21.88
N ALA A 8 -13.57 -7.05 22.84
CA ALA A 8 -14.20 -7.83 23.89
C ALA A 8 -15.71 -7.87 23.66
N VAL A 9 -16.30 -9.06 23.72
CA VAL A 9 -17.73 -9.28 23.51
C VAL A 9 -18.32 -9.95 24.75
N LYS A 10 -19.46 -9.44 25.24
CA LYS A 10 -20.23 -10.07 26.30
C LYS A 10 -21.29 -11.01 25.72
N ASP A 11 -21.78 -11.95 26.56
CA ASP A 11 -22.89 -12.83 26.22
C ASP A 11 -24.19 -12.06 25.88
N SER A 12 -24.34 -10.83 26.38
CA SER A 12 -25.45 -9.92 26.08
C SER A 12 -25.40 -9.32 24.65
N GLY A 13 -24.28 -9.47 23.95
CA GLY A 13 -24.03 -8.81 22.66
C GLY A 13 -23.39 -7.43 22.75
N GLU A 14 -23.20 -6.88 23.96
CA GLU A 14 -22.38 -5.68 24.13
C GLU A 14 -20.93 -5.94 23.73
N MET A 15 -20.32 -4.97 23.03
CA MET A 15 -18.90 -5.04 22.64
C MET A 15 -18.16 -3.82 23.15
N ALA A 16 -16.87 -4.01 23.41
CA ALA A 16 -15.92 -2.93 23.61
C ALA A 16 -14.65 -3.21 22.81
N ALA A 17 -14.11 -2.18 22.20
CA ALA A 17 -12.88 -2.30 21.43
C ALA A 17 -11.93 -1.15 21.77
N PHE A 18 -10.64 -1.43 21.74
CA PHE A 18 -9.60 -0.43 21.94
C PHE A 18 -8.32 -0.83 21.19
N LYS A 19 -7.53 0.15 20.82
CA LYS A 19 -6.31 -0.07 20.04
C LYS A 19 -5.16 0.80 20.54
N GLU A 20 -3.96 0.31 20.25
CA GLU A 20 -2.71 1.05 20.36
C GLU A 20 -1.80 0.59 19.23
N SER A 21 -1.36 1.46 18.36
CA SER A 21 -0.51 1.24 17.19
C SER A 21 -1.04 0.23 16.15
N SER A 22 -1.80 -0.80 16.53
CA SER A 22 -2.44 -1.73 15.58
C SER A 22 -3.70 -1.13 14.97
N PRO A 23 -3.99 -1.34 13.67
CA PRO A 23 -5.17 -0.79 13.02
C PRO A 23 -6.47 -1.39 13.57
N LEU A 24 -7.52 -0.55 13.65
CA LEU A 24 -8.87 -0.96 13.95
C LEU A 24 -9.87 0.03 13.33
N ALA A 25 -10.80 -0.50 12.54
CA ALA A 25 -11.87 0.25 11.92
C ALA A 25 -13.24 -0.21 12.40
N LEU A 26 -14.18 0.74 12.50
CA LEU A 26 -15.58 0.50 12.80
C LEU A 26 -16.41 0.73 11.52
N GLY A 27 -17.00 -0.33 10.97
CA GLY A 27 -17.97 -0.28 9.88
C GLY A 27 -19.36 0.04 10.43
N ILE A 28 -20.09 0.95 9.76
CA ILE A 28 -21.42 1.43 10.21
C ILE A 28 -22.45 1.12 9.14
N SER A 29 -23.41 0.26 9.45
CA SER A 29 -24.58 -0.04 8.62
C SER A 29 -25.88 0.26 9.36
N ASP A 30 -27.02 0.20 8.66
CA ASP A 30 -28.34 0.40 9.27
C ASP A 30 -28.68 -0.76 10.23
N GLY A 31 -28.39 -0.57 11.51
CA GLY A 31 -28.67 -1.53 12.58
C GLY A 31 -27.58 -2.57 12.86
N GLU A 32 -26.48 -2.53 12.14
CA GLU A 32 -25.32 -3.41 12.35
C GLU A 32 -24.03 -2.62 12.43
N LEU A 33 -23.11 -3.07 13.28
CA LEU A 33 -21.79 -2.46 13.47
C LEU A 33 -20.72 -3.55 13.36
N PHE A 34 -19.64 -3.23 12.68
CA PHE A 34 -18.55 -4.14 12.37
C PHE A 34 -17.25 -3.61 12.94
N LEU A 35 -16.41 -4.49 13.49
CA LEU A 35 -15.06 -4.15 13.95
C LEU A 35 -14.06 -5.06 13.22
N ALA A 36 -13.11 -4.46 12.53
CA ALA A 36 -12.07 -5.18 11.81
C ALA A 36 -10.78 -4.36 11.77
N SER A 37 -9.66 -5.03 11.53
CA SER A 37 -8.36 -4.37 11.35
C SER A 37 -8.22 -3.66 9.99
N ASP A 38 -9.11 -3.95 9.04
CA ASP A 38 -9.17 -3.37 7.70
C ASP A 38 -10.63 -3.20 7.29
N VAL A 39 -10.93 -2.35 6.31
CA VAL A 39 -12.29 -2.09 5.84
C VAL A 39 -12.85 -3.23 4.98
N THR A 40 -11.99 -3.98 4.30
CA THR A 40 -12.33 -5.05 3.37
C THR A 40 -13.33 -6.09 3.95
N PRO A 41 -13.20 -6.57 5.21
CA PRO A 41 -14.10 -7.58 5.76
C PRO A 41 -15.57 -7.16 5.88
N PHE A 42 -15.88 -5.87 5.90
CA PHE A 42 -17.26 -5.40 6.03
C PHE A 42 -17.79 -4.62 4.81
N LEU A 43 -17.02 -4.55 3.72
CA LEU A 43 -17.46 -3.84 2.49
C LEU A 43 -18.74 -4.42 1.87
N GLU A 44 -19.00 -5.72 2.01
CA GLU A 44 -20.26 -6.33 1.56
C GLU A 44 -21.48 -5.81 2.35
N HIS A 45 -21.26 -5.16 3.50
CA HIS A 45 -22.30 -4.72 4.42
C HIS A 45 -22.42 -3.20 4.51
N THR A 46 -21.33 -2.47 4.34
CA THR A 46 -21.30 -1.01 4.42
C THR A 46 -20.05 -0.41 3.79
N ASP A 47 -20.23 0.76 3.17
CA ASP A 47 -19.17 1.64 2.65
C ASP A 47 -18.73 2.70 3.67
N LYS A 48 -19.34 2.73 4.88
CA LYS A 48 -19.05 3.72 5.92
C LYS A 48 -18.10 3.16 6.96
N ALA A 49 -16.95 3.79 7.12
CA ALA A 49 -15.93 3.39 8.08
C ALA A 49 -15.49 4.56 8.97
N VAL A 50 -15.28 4.28 10.24
CA VAL A 50 -14.56 5.13 11.18
C VAL A 50 -13.23 4.46 11.48
N PHE A 51 -12.12 5.13 11.16
CA PHE A 51 -10.78 4.68 11.54
C PHE A 51 -10.48 5.17 12.96
N LEU A 52 -10.18 4.23 13.85
CA LEU A 52 -9.89 4.53 15.24
C LEU A 52 -8.44 5.00 15.40
N GLU A 53 -8.22 5.90 16.33
CA GLU A 53 -6.90 6.41 16.70
C GLU A 53 -6.39 5.75 17.98
N ASP A 54 -5.12 5.94 18.30
CA ASP A 54 -4.51 5.39 19.50
C ASP A 54 -5.16 5.97 20.76
N GLY A 55 -5.42 5.10 21.73
CA GLY A 55 -6.16 5.46 22.94
C GLY A 55 -7.67 5.50 22.78
N ASP A 56 -8.23 5.30 21.57
CA ASP A 56 -9.67 5.21 21.38
C ASP A 56 -10.24 3.94 22.02
N VAL A 57 -11.33 4.13 22.77
CA VAL A 57 -12.14 3.06 23.34
C VAL A 57 -13.54 3.16 22.75
N VAL A 58 -13.92 2.18 21.94
CA VAL A 58 -15.27 2.08 21.39
C VAL A 58 -16.13 1.21 22.31
N ARG A 59 -17.35 1.65 22.60
CA ARG A 59 -18.39 0.83 23.22
C ARG A 59 -19.57 0.72 22.27
N ILE A 60 -20.02 -0.51 22.06
CA ILE A 60 -21.18 -0.84 21.23
C ILE A 60 -22.23 -1.47 22.14
N GLU A 61 -23.43 -0.89 22.16
CA GLU A 61 -24.56 -1.33 22.95
C GLU A 61 -25.88 -0.97 22.23
N ASP A 62 -26.80 -1.90 22.14
CA ASP A 62 -28.12 -1.71 21.50
C ASP A 62 -28.06 -1.11 20.07
N GLY A 63 -27.08 -1.52 19.27
CA GLY A 63 -26.90 -1.04 17.89
C GLY A 63 -26.35 0.39 17.76
N ASN A 64 -25.94 1.01 18.88
CA ASN A 64 -25.28 2.30 18.91
C ASN A 64 -23.83 2.15 19.34
N TYR A 65 -23.00 3.12 18.94
CA TYR A 65 -21.62 3.17 19.40
C TYR A 65 -21.28 4.53 20.03
N THR A 66 -20.31 4.51 20.91
CA THR A 66 -19.68 5.71 21.48
C THR A 66 -18.17 5.51 21.46
N ILE A 67 -17.42 6.57 21.16
CA ILE A 67 -15.96 6.55 21.18
C ILE A 67 -15.49 7.49 22.28
N LYS A 68 -14.54 7.03 23.09
CA LYS A 68 -13.86 7.82 24.10
C LYS A 68 -12.36 7.77 23.89
N ASN A 69 -11.70 8.90 24.13
CA ASN A 69 -10.25 8.98 24.25
C ASN A 69 -9.93 9.72 25.54
N ASP A 70 -9.01 9.20 26.34
CA ASP A 70 -8.70 9.72 27.69
C ASP A 70 -9.91 9.94 28.60
N GLY A 71 -11.00 9.17 28.38
CA GLY A 71 -12.24 9.21 29.14
C GLY A 71 -13.25 10.25 28.67
N GLU A 72 -12.93 11.09 27.71
CA GLU A 72 -13.83 12.06 27.09
C GLU A 72 -14.53 11.47 25.87
N ASP A 73 -15.81 11.83 25.66
CA ASP A 73 -16.54 11.44 24.46
C ASP A 73 -16.03 12.24 23.26
N ILE A 74 -15.69 11.54 22.17
CA ILE A 74 -15.19 12.15 20.95
C ILE A 74 -15.98 11.65 19.74
N ASP A 75 -16.08 12.51 18.73
CA ASP A 75 -16.62 12.17 17.42
C ASP A 75 -15.44 11.98 16.44
N ARG A 76 -15.41 10.84 15.78
CA ARG A 76 -14.49 10.55 14.67
C ARG A 76 -15.20 10.71 13.34
N GLU A 77 -14.47 11.14 12.34
CA GLU A 77 -14.99 11.29 10.97
C GLU A 77 -15.44 9.95 10.40
N VAL A 78 -16.63 9.94 9.79
CA VAL A 78 -17.11 8.81 9.02
C VAL A 78 -16.62 8.96 7.59
N ASN A 79 -15.75 8.06 7.16
CA ASN A 79 -15.22 8.02 5.81
C ASN A 79 -16.10 7.11 4.94
N HIS A 80 -16.33 7.52 3.68
CA HIS A 80 -16.96 6.69 2.68
C HIS A 80 -15.89 6.00 1.85
N ILE A 81 -15.98 4.68 1.78
CA ILE A 81 -15.07 3.84 0.99
C ILE A 81 -15.71 3.61 -0.36
N ASP A 82 -15.20 4.24 -1.40
CA ASP A 82 -15.72 4.18 -2.77
C ASP A 82 -15.37 2.85 -3.48
N TRP A 83 -15.37 1.73 -2.77
CA TRP A 83 -15.15 0.40 -3.32
C TRP A 83 -16.47 -0.31 -3.52
N ASP A 84 -16.66 -0.92 -4.70
CA ASP A 84 -17.84 -1.71 -4.99
C ASP A 84 -17.75 -3.08 -4.28
N ALA A 85 -18.84 -3.51 -3.66
CA ALA A 85 -18.94 -4.86 -3.08
C ALA A 85 -18.70 -5.97 -4.13
N GLU A 86 -19.04 -5.72 -5.42
CA GLU A 86 -18.74 -6.62 -6.52
C GLU A 86 -17.22 -6.72 -6.76
N GLU A 87 -16.47 -5.61 -6.61
CA GLU A 87 -15.00 -5.61 -6.68
C GLU A 87 -14.36 -6.46 -5.56
N ALA A 88 -15.01 -6.57 -4.40
CA ALA A 88 -14.59 -7.42 -3.30
C ALA A 88 -14.96 -8.90 -3.48
N SER A 89 -15.58 -9.28 -4.60
CA SER A 89 -15.92 -10.67 -4.94
C SER A 89 -14.84 -11.33 -5.80
N LYS A 90 -14.85 -12.65 -5.89
CA LYS A 90 -13.91 -13.41 -6.76
C LYS A 90 -14.24 -13.36 -8.25
N GLU A 91 -15.40 -12.86 -8.65
CA GLU A 91 -15.87 -12.75 -10.05
C GLU A 91 -15.64 -14.01 -10.90
N GLY A 92 -15.82 -15.18 -10.29
CA GLY A 92 -15.64 -16.47 -10.96
C GLY A 92 -14.22 -17.03 -11.00
N HIS A 93 -13.24 -16.34 -10.42
CA HIS A 93 -11.90 -16.86 -10.22
C HIS A 93 -11.82 -17.81 -9.03
N ASP A 94 -10.94 -18.80 -9.08
CA ASP A 94 -10.74 -19.73 -7.97
C ASP A 94 -10.15 -19.03 -6.74
N HIS A 95 -9.27 -18.06 -6.96
CA HIS A 95 -8.55 -17.30 -5.94
C HIS A 95 -8.61 -15.80 -6.17
N PHE A 96 -8.71 -15.00 -5.11
CA PHE A 96 -8.62 -13.53 -5.17
C PHE A 96 -7.34 -13.07 -5.86
N MET A 97 -6.21 -13.63 -5.51
CA MET A 97 -4.94 -13.25 -6.13
C MET A 97 -4.92 -13.46 -7.64
N GLN A 98 -5.57 -14.50 -8.17
CA GLN A 98 -5.67 -14.72 -9.61
C GLN A 98 -6.48 -13.60 -10.29
N LYS A 99 -7.59 -13.16 -9.67
CA LYS A 99 -8.35 -12.01 -10.11
C LYS A 99 -7.49 -10.75 -10.09
N GLU A 100 -6.86 -10.47 -8.96
CA GLU A 100 -6.04 -9.27 -8.73
C GLU A 100 -4.84 -9.18 -9.69
N ILE A 101 -4.22 -10.30 -10.04
CA ILE A 101 -3.19 -10.36 -11.08
C ILE A 101 -3.77 -9.92 -12.44
N LYS A 102 -4.98 -10.40 -12.80
CA LYS A 102 -5.63 -10.06 -14.07
C LYS A 102 -6.17 -8.62 -14.11
N GLU A 103 -6.45 -8.02 -12.96
CA GLU A 103 -6.88 -6.63 -12.83
C GLU A 103 -5.74 -5.60 -12.99
N GLN A 104 -4.48 -6.01 -12.93
CA GLN A 104 -3.35 -5.07 -12.98
C GLN A 104 -3.37 -4.09 -14.17
N PRO A 105 -3.72 -4.47 -15.41
CA PRO A 105 -3.81 -3.53 -16.52
C PRO A 105 -4.77 -2.38 -16.24
N ASP A 106 -5.95 -2.68 -15.72
CA ASP A 106 -6.98 -1.67 -15.42
C ASP A 106 -6.63 -0.88 -14.16
N THR A 107 -6.02 -1.52 -13.17
CA THR A 107 -5.53 -0.87 -11.97
C THR A 107 -4.45 0.16 -12.31
N VAL A 108 -3.49 -0.16 -13.17
CA VAL A 108 -2.49 0.80 -13.66
C VAL A 108 -3.13 1.96 -14.40
N LYS A 109 -4.14 1.71 -15.25
CA LYS A 109 -4.90 2.78 -15.92
C LYS A 109 -5.56 3.70 -14.89
N ARG A 110 -6.24 3.16 -13.87
CA ARG A 110 -6.86 3.97 -12.79
C ARG A 110 -5.82 4.76 -12.00
N ALA A 111 -4.73 4.13 -11.62
CA ALA A 111 -3.66 4.74 -10.83
C ALA A 111 -3.03 5.98 -11.50
N VAL A 112 -2.95 6.03 -12.82
CA VAL A 112 -2.35 7.16 -13.55
C VAL A 112 -3.33 8.30 -13.83
N PHE A 113 -4.63 8.12 -13.59
CA PHE A 113 -5.64 9.18 -13.69
C PHE A 113 -5.74 10.01 -12.40
N GLN A 114 -4.59 10.52 -11.97
CA GLN A 114 -4.50 11.47 -10.84
C GLN A 114 -4.98 12.86 -11.28
N ASP A 115 -5.52 13.62 -10.35
CA ASP A 115 -5.82 15.03 -10.64
C ASP A 115 -4.53 15.80 -10.92
N LYS A 116 -4.61 16.72 -11.89
CA LYS A 116 -3.45 17.50 -12.31
C LYS A 116 -2.84 18.30 -11.15
N SER A 117 -3.71 18.87 -10.30
CA SER A 117 -3.29 19.64 -9.12
C SER A 117 -2.51 18.80 -8.12
N ASP A 118 -2.89 17.51 -7.95
CA ASP A 118 -2.24 16.62 -7.00
C ASP A 118 -0.86 16.21 -7.50
N VAL A 119 -0.74 15.91 -8.81
CA VAL A 119 0.56 15.61 -9.43
C VAL A 119 1.48 16.83 -9.38
N GLU A 120 0.96 18.04 -9.72
CA GLU A 120 1.74 19.28 -9.63
C GLU A 120 2.19 19.59 -8.20
N LYS A 121 1.35 19.33 -7.19
CA LYS A 121 1.70 19.50 -5.78
C LYS A 121 2.78 18.50 -5.36
N ALA A 122 2.65 17.23 -5.72
CA ALA A 122 3.66 16.21 -5.43
C ALA A 122 5.02 16.56 -6.05
N ILE A 123 5.05 16.96 -7.33
CA ILE A 123 6.29 17.38 -8.01
C ILE A 123 6.91 18.59 -7.29
N LYS A 124 6.08 19.57 -6.94
CA LYS A 124 6.55 20.75 -6.22
C LYS A 124 7.19 20.40 -4.88
N MET A 125 6.60 19.49 -4.10
CA MET A 125 7.19 19.02 -2.85
C MET A 125 8.56 18.35 -3.08
N ILE A 126 8.69 17.58 -4.16
CA ILE A 126 9.95 16.93 -4.54
C ILE A 126 11.01 17.96 -4.98
N GLU A 127 10.61 18.98 -5.75
CA GLU A 127 11.52 20.04 -6.24
C GLU A 127 12.00 20.98 -5.11
N GLU A 128 11.21 21.14 -4.06
CA GLU A 128 11.53 21.99 -2.91
C GLU A 128 12.40 21.26 -1.86
N ALA A 129 12.52 19.94 -1.92
CA ALA A 129 13.27 19.14 -0.97
C ALA A 129 14.77 19.06 -1.31
N ASP A 130 15.61 19.12 -0.29
CA ASP A 130 17.05 18.88 -0.41
C ASP A 130 17.31 17.39 -0.72
N THR A 131 16.67 16.49 0.01
CA THR A 131 16.69 15.03 -0.22
C THR A 131 15.28 14.46 -0.15
N VAL A 132 14.99 13.52 -1.02
CA VAL A 132 13.70 12.78 -1.03
C VAL A 132 13.91 11.38 -0.47
N TYR A 133 13.27 11.07 0.63
CA TYR A 133 13.30 9.73 1.25
C TYR A 133 12.04 8.95 0.87
N LEU A 134 12.21 7.78 0.27
CA LEU A 134 11.08 6.87 0.00
C LEU A 134 11.10 5.73 1.02
N SER A 135 9.98 5.49 1.67
CA SER A 135 9.88 4.45 2.69
C SER A 135 8.57 3.68 2.62
N GLY A 136 8.64 2.41 2.98
CA GLY A 136 7.53 1.47 3.07
C GLY A 136 7.99 0.15 3.68
N CYS A 137 7.07 -0.80 3.84
CA CYS A 137 7.36 -2.14 4.34
C CYS A 137 6.99 -3.21 3.31
N GLY A 138 7.73 -4.32 3.29
CA GLY A 138 7.47 -5.46 2.39
C GLY A 138 7.39 -5.05 0.92
N THR A 139 6.32 -5.43 0.24
CA THR A 139 6.04 -5.09 -1.16
C THR A 139 6.12 -3.59 -1.44
N SER A 140 5.60 -2.75 -0.52
CA SER A 140 5.67 -1.28 -0.66
C SER A 140 7.10 -0.74 -0.57
N SER A 141 8.01 -1.40 0.16
CA SER A 141 9.42 -1.01 0.17
C SER A 141 10.10 -1.28 -1.17
N TYR A 142 9.72 -2.37 -1.86
CA TYR A 142 10.24 -2.65 -3.21
C TYR A 142 9.65 -1.71 -4.27
N ALA A 143 8.41 -1.26 -4.07
CA ALA A 143 7.86 -0.16 -4.87
C ALA A 143 8.62 1.14 -4.64
N ALA A 144 8.98 1.45 -3.37
CA ALA A 144 9.83 2.59 -3.01
C ALA A 144 11.20 2.52 -3.69
N ASP A 145 11.86 1.37 -3.67
CA ASP A 145 13.15 1.14 -4.33
C ASP A 145 13.08 1.39 -5.84
N LEU A 146 12.01 0.93 -6.50
CA LEU A 146 11.78 1.21 -7.93
C LEU A 146 11.47 2.69 -8.17
N GLY A 147 10.63 3.29 -7.34
CA GLY A 147 10.30 4.72 -7.39
C GLY A 147 11.52 5.60 -7.25
N ALA A 148 12.41 5.28 -6.31
CA ALA A 148 13.67 5.97 -6.13
C ALA A 148 14.55 5.94 -7.39
N LYS A 149 14.53 4.84 -8.16
CA LYS A 149 15.25 4.77 -9.44
C LYS A 149 14.63 5.68 -10.50
N TYR A 150 13.30 5.78 -10.57
CA TYR A 150 12.64 6.69 -11.49
C TYR A 150 12.89 8.16 -11.15
N LEU A 151 12.81 8.52 -9.87
CA LEU A 151 13.09 9.89 -9.44
C LEU A 151 14.58 10.27 -9.61
N ARG A 152 15.51 9.35 -9.38
CA ARG A 152 16.94 9.57 -9.68
C ARG A 152 17.20 9.75 -11.19
N GLU A 153 16.50 9.02 -12.05
CA GLU A 153 16.57 9.21 -13.51
C GLU A 153 16.07 10.60 -13.91
N ALA A 154 15.05 11.14 -13.19
CA ALA A 154 14.56 12.50 -13.36
C ALA A 154 15.48 13.58 -12.72
N GLY A 155 16.58 13.19 -12.09
CA GLY A 155 17.63 14.09 -11.60
C GLY A 155 17.52 14.49 -10.12
N TYR A 156 16.60 13.91 -9.35
CA TYR A 156 16.43 14.19 -7.92
C TYR A 156 17.43 13.43 -7.05
N ASP A 157 17.80 14.02 -5.91
CA ASP A 157 18.56 13.31 -4.87
C ASP A 157 17.59 12.50 -4.03
N VAL A 158 17.74 11.17 -4.06
CA VAL A 158 16.73 10.24 -3.52
C VAL A 158 17.38 9.10 -2.77
N ILE A 159 16.86 8.82 -1.60
CA ILE A 159 17.22 7.65 -0.77
C ILE A 159 15.96 6.79 -0.58
N SER A 160 16.07 5.48 -0.72
CA SER A 160 15.01 4.55 -0.33
C SER A 160 15.50 3.65 0.79
N GLU A 161 14.67 3.48 1.82
CA GLU A 161 14.95 2.61 2.96
C GLU A 161 13.65 2.00 3.48
N GLN A 162 13.75 0.82 4.06
CA GLN A 162 12.62 0.17 4.73
C GLN A 162 12.26 0.95 6.01
N SER A 163 10.97 1.09 6.31
CA SER A 163 10.51 1.96 7.40
C SER A 163 11.09 1.54 8.76
N HIS A 164 11.11 0.24 9.05
CA HIS A 164 11.65 -0.29 10.30
C HIS A 164 13.17 -0.15 10.43
N GLU A 165 13.91 0.05 9.33
CA GLU A 165 15.33 0.36 9.37
C GLU A 165 15.58 1.88 9.40
N MET A 166 14.75 2.65 8.68
CA MET A 166 14.83 4.11 8.66
C MET A 166 14.57 4.72 10.04
N GLU A 167 13.74 4.11 10.87
CA GLU A 167 13.42 4.54 12.24
C GLU A 167 14.68 4.73 13.10
N TYR A 168 15.75 3.94 12.88
CA TYR A 168 16.99 4.06 13.66
C TYR A 168 17.84 5.28 13.32
N TRP A 169 17.54 5.99 12.24
CA TRP A 169 18.32 7.13 11.78
C TRP A 169 17.45 8.26 11.19
N ASN A 170 16.14 8.22 11.39
CA ASN A 170 15.18 9.23 10.92
C ASN A 170 15.46 10.64 11.48
N ASN A 171 16.21 10.75 12.58
CA ASN A 171 16.71 12.01 13.12
C ASN A 171 17.67 12.78 12.20
N HIS A 172 18.10 12.17 11.11
CA HIS A 172 18.86 12.86 10.04
C HIS A 172 17.95 13.47 8.97
N VAL A 173 16.68 13.15 8.96
CA VAL A 173 15.68 13.72 8.08
C VAL A 173 15.22 15.05 8.69
N THR A 174 15.32 16.12 7.92
CA THR A 174 15.08 17.49 8.38
C THR A 174 13.86 18.12 7.73
N GLU A 175 13.45 19.29 8.19
CA GLU A 175 12.32 20.04 7.61
C GLU A 175 12.54 20.48 6.15
N ASP A 176 13.81 20.49 5.67
CA ASP A 176 14.17 20.81 4.29
C ASP A 176 14.12 19.58 3.35
N ASP A 177 13.86 18.38 3.89
CA ASP A 177 13.74 17.14 3.14
C ASP A 177 12.26 16.80 2.83
N LEU A 178 12.02 15.69 2.15
CA LEU A 178 10.68 15.14 1.90
C LEU A 178 10.67 13.64 2.19
N VAL A 179 9.66 13.15 2.91
CA VAL A 179 9.38 11.72 3.01
C VAL A 179 8.21 11.34 2.11
N ILE A 180 8.44 10.42 1.17
CA ILE A 180 7.38 9.75 0.41
C ILE A 180 7.08 8.42 1.09
N ALA A 181 5.97 8.37 1.81
CA ALA A 181 5.53 7.21 2.58
C ALA A 181 4.56 6.35 1.75
N ILE A 182 4.87 5.06 1.57
CA ILE A 182 4.16 4.17 0.65
C ILE A 182 3.55 3.01 1.44
N SER A 183 2.24 2.85 1.34
CA SER A 183 1.52 1.75 1.98
C SER A 183 0.24 1.42 1.21
N GLN A 184 -0.12 0.14 1.09
CA GLN A 184 -1.41 -0.24 0.54
C GLN A 184 -2.54 0.13 1.50
N SER A 185 -2.47 -0.29 2.76
CA SER A 185 -3.51 -0.04 3.77
C SER A 185 -3.48 1.37 4.36
N GLY A 186 -2.28 1.99 4.42
CA GLY A 186 -2.06 3.23 5.15
C GLY A 186 -2.10 3.07 6.69
N GLU A 187 -2.05 1.81 7.16
CA GLU A 187 -2.11 1.44 8.58
C GLU A 187 -0.87 0.64 9.03
N THR A 188 0.20 0.64 8.24
CA THR A 188 1.42 -0.11 8.54
C THR A 188 2.13 0.49 9.76
N ALA A 189 2.18 -0.26 10.86
CA ALA A 189 2.65 0.23 12.15
C ALA A 189 4.09 0.78 12.11
N ASP A 190 5.03 0.02 11.52
CA ASP A 190 6.43 0.46 11.43
C ASP A 190 6.61 1.74 10.60
N LEU A 191 5.78 1.92 9.55
CA LEU A 191 5.80 3.15 8.74
C LEU A 191 5.24 4.33 9.54
N LEU A 192 4.15 4.13 10.27
CA LEU A 192 3.54 5.18 11.08
C LEU A 192 4.44 5.56 12.27
N SER A 193 5.08 4.58 12.92
CA SER A 193 6.05 4.82 13.99
C SER A 193 7.26 5.61 13.49
N MET A 194 7.82 5.23 12.35
CA MET A 194 8.95 5.94 11.73
C MET A 194 8.62 7.43 11.48
N LEU A 195 7.37 7.74 11.10
CA LEU A 195 6.93 9.11 10.83
C LEU A 195 6.67 9.95 12.08
N GLU A 196 6.55 9.37 13.28
CA GLU A 196 6.25 10.13 14.51
C GLU A 196 7.35 11.12 14.89
N ASP A 197 8.60 10.77 14.60
CA ASP A 197 9.79 11.57 14.95
C ASP A 197 10.40 12.30 13.74
N VAL A 198 9.65 12.42 12.62
CA VAL A 198 10.13 13.09 11.40
C VAL A 198 9.50 14.47 11.26
N ASP A 199 10.34 15.51 11.19
CA ASP A 199 9.89 16.90 11.00
C ASP A 199 9.69 17.27 9.52
N ALA A 200 10.13 16.43 8.56
CA ALA A 200 9.99 16.67 7.13
C ALA A 200 8.53 16.60 6.67
N PRO A 201 8.14 17.37 5.62
CA PRO A 201 6.87 17.16 4.93
C PRO A 201 6.70 15.72 4.47
N VAL A 202 5.46 15.22 4.51
CA VAL A 202 5.12 13.84 4.12
C VAL A 202 4.18 13.84 2.91
N LEU A 203 4.62 13.19 1.83
CA LEU A 203 3.76 12.79 0.71
C LEU A 203 3.39 11.32 0.89
N SER A 204 2.12 10.99 1.03
CA SER A 204 1.68 9.60 1.08
C SER A 204 1.23 9.07 -0.28
N ILE A 205 1.57 7.81 -0.57
CA ILE A 205 1.04 7.04 -1.70
C ILE A 205 0.33 5.83 -1.11
N VAL A 206 -1.01 5.84 -1.13
CA VAL A 206 -1.84 4.91 -0.36
C VAL A 206 -3.08 4.48 -1.14
N ASN A 207 -3.65 3.31 -0.81
CA ASN A 207 -4.86 2.83 -1.47
C ASN A 207 -6.13 3.19 -0.69
N VAL A 208 -6.10 3.13 0.64
CA VAL A 208 -7.28 3.29 1.49
C VAL A 208 -7.52 4.76 1.81
N VAL A 209 -8.67 5.26 1.35
CA VAL A 209 -9.11 6.64 1.64
C VAL A 209 -9.38 6.79 3.13
N GLY A 210 -8.90 7.91 3.71
CA GLY A 210 -9.09 8.20 5.13
C GLY A 210 -8.25 7.37 6.10
N SER A 211 -7.31 6.56 5.60
CA SER A 211 -6.36 5.82 6.45
C SER A 211 -5.51 6.75 7.31
N THR A 212 -4.89 6.20 8.35
CA THR A 212 -4.05 6.97 9.29
C THR A 212 -2.92 7.69 8.57
N LEU A 213 -2.25 7.02 7.63
CA LEU A 213 -1.20 7.63 6.81
C LEU A 213 -1.73 8.80 5.96
N ALA A 214 -2.91 8.61 5.32
CA ALA A 214 -3.52 9.65 4.51
C ALA A 214 -3.90 10.90 5.32
N ARG A 215 -4.30 10.73 6.59
CA ARG A 215 -4.64 11.85 7.49
C ARG A 215 -3.43 12.55 8.07
N LYS A 216 -2.31 11.83 8.27
CA LYS A 216 -1.06 12.39 8.81
C LYS A 216 -0.21 13.11 7.75
N ALA A 217 -0.36 12.78 6.48
CA ALA A 217 0.44 13.32 5.40
C ALA A 217 0.01 14.75 5.00
N ASP A 218 0.99 15.58 4.56
CA ASP A 218 0.76 16.93 4.03
C ASP A 218 0.12 16.90 2.63
N HIS A 219 0.33 15.81 1.92
CA HIS A 219 -0.33 15.52 0.64
C HIS A 219 -0.47 14.02 0.45
N THR A 220 -1.59 13.60 -0.17
CA THR A 220 -1.90 12.20 -0.43
C THR A 220 -2.20 11.98 -1.91
N MET A 221 -1.58 10.97 -2.49
CA MET A 221 -1.93 10.44 -3.80
C MET A 221 -2.49 9.02 -3.63
N TYR A 222 -3.72 8.80 -4.09
CA TYR A 222 -4.36 7.50 -4.00
C TYR A 222 -4.02 6.65 -5.23
N ILE A 223 -3.66 5.39 -5.01
CA ILE A 223 -3.32 4.47 -6.11
C ILE A 223 -4.55 3.91 -6.83
N ASN A 224 -5.75 4.07 -6.28
CA ASN A 224 -7.05 3.67 -6.87
C ASN A 224 -7.07 2.19 -7.33
N ALA A 225 -6.41 1.31 -6.56
CA ALA A 225 -6.31 -0.10 -6.91
C ALA A 225 -7.59 -0.90 -6.62
N GLY A 226 -8.54 -0.31 -5.88
CA GLY A 226 -9.68 -1.03 -5.33
C GLY A 226 -9.28 -1.98 -4.19
N PRO A 227 -10.18 -2.81 -3.67
CA PRO A 227 -9.87 -3.74 -2.61
C PRO A 227 -8.85 -4.80 -3.07
N GLU A 228 -7.83 -5.07 -2.26
CA GLU A 228 -6.87 -6.16 -2.45
C GLU A 228 -7.01 -7.12 -1.28
N ILE A 229 -7.57 -8.29 -1.55
CA ILE A 229 -8.00 -9.29 -0.55
C ILE A 229 -7.03 -10.47 -0.51
N GLY A 230 -6.33 -10.71 -1.62
CA GLY A 230 -5.28 -11.73 -1.70
C GLY A 230 -4.22 -11.52 -0.62
N VAL A 231 -3.73 -12.62 -0.05
CA VAL A 231 -2.72 -12.56 1.05
C VAL A 231 -1.47 -11.81 0.61
N ALA A 232 -1.04 -12.00 -0.63
CA ALA A 232 0.13 -11.35 -1.20
C ALA A 232 -0.29 -10.21 -2.13
N SER A 233 0.23 -9.01 -1.89
CA SER A 233 -0.04 -7.84 -2.73
C SER A 233 0.45 -8.03 -4.17
N THR A 234 -0.36 -7.64 -5.14
CA THR A 234 -0.07 -7.73 -6.58
C THR A 234 -0.43 -6.45 -7.31
N LYS A 235 -1.72 -6.14 -7.46
CA LYS A 235 -2.20 -4.96 -8.17
C LYS A 235 -1.86 -3.65 -7.47
N ALA A 236 -1.82 -3.64 -6.14
CA ALA A 236 -1.39 -2.46 -5.39
C ALA A 236 0.09 -2.14 -5.64
N PHE A 237 0.96 -3.15 -5.74
CA PHE A 237 2.37 -2.98 -6.08
C PHE A 237 2.55 -2.29 -7.45
N THR A 238 1.90 -2.80 -8.49
CA THR A 238 1.98 -2.21 -9.82
C THR A 238 1.37 -0.82 -9.90
N ALA A 239 0.30 -0.55 -9.13
CA ALA A 239 -0.30 0.77 -9.01
C ALA A 239 0.61 1.77 -8.28
N GLN A 240 1.27 1.37 -7.19
CA GLN A 240 2.26 2.20 -6.49
C GLN A 240 3.41 2.60 -7.43
N ILE A 241 3.94 1.63 -8.17
CA ILE A 241 4.98 1.90 -9.19
C ILE A 241 4.47 2.84 -10.27
N ALA A 242 3.23 2.67 -10.73
CA ALA A 242 2.64 3.51 -11.78
C ALA A 242 2.52 4.98 -11.32
N VAL A 243 2.10 5.23 -10.07
CA VAL A 243 2.04 6.59 -9.50
C VAL A 243 3.44 7.18 -9.36
N LEU A 244 4.40 6.45 -8.82
CA LEU A 244 5.79 6.92 -8.67
C LEU A 244 6.44 7.23 -10.03
N LYS A 245 6.20 6.38 -11.01
CA LYS A 245 6.70 6.58 -12.38
C LYS A 245 5.99 7.73 -13.07
N LEU A 246 4.67 7.94 -12.83
CA LEU A 246 3.92 9.08 -13.33
C LEU A 246 4.54 10.40 -12.84
N ILE A 247 4.88 10.49 -11.56
CA ILE A 247 5.54 11.65 -10.97
C ILE A 247 6.89 11.89 -11.66
N GLY A 248 7.76 10.87 -11.74
CA GLY A 248 9.08 10.98 -12.36
C GLY A 248 9.02 11.37 -13.83
N GLU A 249 8.19 10.72 -14.66
CA GLU A 249 8.04 11.05 -16.08
C GLU A 249 7.40 12.45 -16.28
N THR A 250 6.48 12.88 -15.40
CA THR A 250 5.86 14.21 -15.52
C THR A 250 6.84 15.33 -15.25
N ALA A 251 7.83 15.11 -14.38
CA ALA A 251 8.90 16.07 -14.13
C ALA A 251 9.80 16.30 -15.38
N GLU A 252 9.96 15.29 -16.21
CA GLU A 252 10.79 15.36 -17.42
C GLU A 252 10.01 15.76 -18.69
N THR A 253 8.68 15.48 -18.71
CA THR A 253 7.82 15.66 -19.89
C THR A 253 6.56 16.46 -19.57
N SER A 254 5.40 15.97 -19.96
CA SER A 254 4.11 16.50 -19.53
C SER A 254 3.26 15.40 -18.92
N LEU A 255 2.35 15.76 -18.01
CA LEU A 255 1.41 14.82 -17.41
C LEU A 255 0.63 14.00 -18.47
N LYS A 256 0.31 14.62 -19.61
CA LYS A 256 -0.38 13.94 -20.70
C LYS A 256 0.51 12.88 -21.37
N GLU A 257 1.77 13.18 -21.59
CA GLU A 257 2.72 12.25 -22.20
C GLU A 257 3.06 11.11 -21.26
N ALA A 258 3.31 11.41 -19.98
CA ALA A 258 3.53 10.42 -18.93
C ALA A 258 2.33 9.47 -18.80
N ARG A 259 1.10 9.99 -18.76
CA ARG A 259 -0.11 9.14 -18.76
C ARG A 259 -0.20 8.24 -19.97
N ASN A 260 0.01 8.77 -21.17
CA ASN A 260 -0.06 7.97 -22.39
C ASN A 260 1.00 6.85 -22.40
N SER A 261 2.21 7.13 -21.91
CA SER A 261 3.28 6.15 -21.72
C SER A 261 2.83 4.99 -20.82
N LEU A 262 2.23 5.32 -19.69
CA LEU A 262 1.79 4.34 -18.69
C LEU A 262 0.53 3.57 -19.12
N ILE A 263 -0.41 4.20 -19.83
CA ILE A 263 -1.55 3.51 -20.45
C ILE A 263 -1.07 2.50 -21.50
N ASN A 264 -0.07 2.84 -22.30
CA ASN A 264 0.55 1.89 -23.23
C ASN A 264 1.25 0.75 -22.48
N THR A 265 1.84 1.03 -21.31
CA THR A 265 2.44 0.00 -20.45
C THR A 265 1.36 -0.94 -19.89
N ALA A 266 0.20 -0.42 -19.51
CA ALA A 266 -0.93 -1.24 -19.07
C ALA A 266 -1.37 -2.25 -20.15
N GLY A 267 -1.44 -1.82 -21.43
CA GLY A 267 -1.72 -2.75 -22.54
C GLY A 267 -0.65 -3.85 -22.70
N LYS A 268 0.62 -3.51 -22.47
CA LYS A 268 1.68 -4.52 -22.49
C LYS A 268 1.62 -5.49 -21.30
N ILE A 269 1.13 -5.07 -20.16
CA ILE A 269 0.87 -5.97 -19.02
C ILE A 269 -0.21 -6.98 -19.41
N GLU A 270 -1.30 -6.53 -20.02
CA GLU A 270 -2.39 -7.38 -20.52
C GLU A 270 -1.86 -8.43 -21.51
N GLU A 271 -1.15 -7.99 -22.55
CA GLU A 271 -0.51 -8.88 -23.53
C GLU A 271 0.45 -9.88 -22.84
N THR A 272 1.24 -9.43 -21.86
CA THR A 272 2.19 -10.29 -21.13
C THR A 272 1.47 -11.36 -20.31
N LEU A 273 0.37 -11.03 -19.68
CA LEU A 273 -0.42 -11.99 -18.89
C LEU A 273 -1.04 -13.06 -19.80
N GLU A 274 -1.58 -12.66 -20.95
CA GLU A 274 -2.20 -13.57 -21.92
C GLU A 274 -1.16 -14.48 -22.60
N ASP A 275 -0.07 -13.89 -23.09
CA ASP A 275 0.94 -14.62 -23.90
C ASP A 275 1.78 -15.61 -23.10
N ASN A 276 1.82 -15.49 -21.76
CA ASN A 276 2.69 -16.32 -20.92
C ASN A 276 1.95 -17.31 -20.01
N GLU A 277 0.63 -17.46 -20.14
CA GLU A 277 -0.15 -18.32 -19.25
C GLU A 277 0.35 -19.77 -19.29
N GLU A 278 0.55 -20.34 -20.49
CA GLU A 278 1.07 -21.72 -20.68
C GLU A 278 2.50 -21.87 -20.10
N MET A 279 3.36 -20.90 -20.32
CA MET A 279 4.74 -20.92 -19.78
C MET A 279 4.74 -20.87 -18.25
N VAL A 280 3.84 -20.08 -17.64
CA VAL A 280 3.70 -19.99 -16.18
C VAL A 280 3.25 -21.32 -15.60
N GLU A 281 2.31 -22.02 -16.24
CA GLU A 281 1.89 -23.38 -15.84
C GLU A 281 3.06 -24.37 -15.88
N GLU A 282 3.82 -24.39 -16.97
CA GLU A 282 5.02 -25.26 -17.12
C GLU A 282 6.05 -24.98 -16.02
N VAL A 283 6.32 -23.70 -15.74
CA VAL A 283 7.26 -23.29 -14.67
C VAL A 283 6.73 -23.67 -13.30
N SER A 284 5.43 -23.50 -13.06
CA SER A 284 4.80 -23.90 -11.80
C SER A 284 4.94 -25.41 -11.55
N ASP A 285 4.71 -26.22 -12.57
CA ASP A 285 4.88 -27.68 -12.47
C ASP A 285 6.35 -28.05 -12.20
N TYR A 286 7.28 -27.39 -12.84
CA TYR A 286 8.72 -27.60 -12.59
C TYR A 286 9.14 -27.21 -11.17
N LEU A 287 8.53 -26.15 -10.61
CA LEU A 287 8.84 -25.69 -9.25
C LEU A 287 8.25 -26.58 -8.15
N GLN A 288 7.28 -27.43 -8.46
CA GLN A 288 6.77 -28.40 -7.49
C GLN A 288 7.87 -29.32 -6.98
N GLY A 289 8.06 -29.33 -5.67
CA GLY A 289 9.08 -30.12 -5.01
C GLY A 289 10.50 -29.53 -5.02
N GLN A 290 10.67 -28.32 -5.54
CA GLN A 290 11.92 -27.59 -5.34
C GLN A 290 11.95 -26.98 -3.93
N GLU A 291 13.11 -27.02 -3.31
CA GLU A 291 13.31 -26.45 -1.96
C GLU A 291 13.84 -25.01 -2.02
N HIS A 292 14.53 -24.64 -3.10
CA HIS A 292 15.20 -23.36 -3.24
C HIS A 292 15.01 -22.77 -4.64
N VAL A 293 14.73 -21.46 -4.71
CA VAL A 293 14.63 -20.69 -5.95
C VAL A 293 15.40 -19.37 -5.78
N TYR A 294 16.18 -19.00 -6.79
CA TYR A 294 16.92 -17.75 -6.80
C TYR A 294 16.42 -16.83 -7.93
N PHE A 295 16.11 -15.59 -7.58
CA PHE A 295 15.79 -14.53 -8.53
C PHE A 295 16.98 -13.62 -8.71
N ILE A 296 17.40 -13.39 -9.94
CA ILE A 296 18.61 -12.62 -10.22
C ILE A 296 18.26 -11.45 -11.15
N GLY A 297 18.62 -10.23 -10.75
CA GLY A 297 18.35 -9.04 -11.51
C GLY A 297 19.46 -7.99 -11.44
N ARG A 298 19.39 -6.98 -12.31
CA ARG A 298 20.24 -5.78 -12.26
C ARG A 298 19.41 -4.52 -12.41
N GLY A 299 19.83 -3.44 -11.76
CA GLY A 299 19.12 -2.17 -11.80
C GLY A 299 17.67 -2.33 -11.34
N LYS A 300 16.69 -1.89 -12.14
CA LYS A 300 15.26 -2.08 -11.87
C LYS A 300 14.87 -3.55 -11.80
N GLY A 301 15.51 -4.42 -12.58
CA GLY A 301 15.27 -5.86 -12.55
C GLY A 301 15.67 -6.54 -11.25
N PHE A 302 16.55 -5.96 -10.44
CA PHE A 302 16.86 -6.47 -9.11
C PHE A 302 15.72 -6.18 -8.12
N GLU A 303 15.10 -5.00 -8.18
CA GLU A 303 13.95 -4.69 -7.34
C GLU A 303 12.74 -5.58 -7.67
N VAL A 304 12.53 -5.87 -8.95
CA VAL A 304 11.52 -6.86 -9.38
C VAL A 304 11.87 -8.27 -8.87
N ALA A 305 13.16 -8.65 -8.87
CA ALA A 305 13.61 -9.93 -8.33
C ALA A 305 13.32 -10.05 -6.81
N LYS A 306 13.47 -8.96 -6.04
CA LYS A 306 13.11 -8.93 -4.61
C LYS A 306 11.62 -9.23 -4.40
N GLU A 307 10.75 -8.52 -5.14
CA GLU A 307 9.30 -8.72 -5.06
C GLU A 307 8.91 -10.13 -5.51
N SER A 308 9.48 -10.64 -6.61
CA SER A 308 9.22 -12.00 -7.07
C SER A 308 9.60 -13.05 -6.03
N SER A 309 10.76 -12.87 -5.38
CA SER A 309 11.20 -13.73 -4.28
C SER A 309 10.24 -13.68 -3.09
N LEU A 310 9.76 -12.48 -2.72
CA LEU A 310 8.80 -12.31 -1.65
C LEU A 310 7.48 -13.05 -1.98
N LYS A 311 6.92 -12.84 -3.17
CA LYS A 311 5.67 -13.50 -3.59
C LYS A 311 5.79 -15.02 -3.56
N LEU A 312 6.89 -15.58 -4.07
CA LEU A 312 7.07 -17.03 -4.08
C LEU A 312 7.10 -17.60 -2.65
N LYS A 313 7.87 -17.00 -1.74
CA LYS A 313 7.97 -17.52 -0.36
C LYS A 313 6.71 -17.30 0.46
N GLU A 314 5.97 -16.21 0.26
CA GLU A 314 4.70 -15.96 0.96
C GLU A 314 3.63 -17.00 0.62
N LEU A 315 3.56 -17.43 -0.64
CA LEU A 315 2.48 -18.26 -1.14
C LEU A 315 2.79 -19.75 -1.14
N SER A 316 4.04 -20.12 -1.44
CA SER A 316 4.43 -21.52 -1.62
C SER A 316 5.25 -22.08 -0.47
N TYR A 317 5.78 -21.22 0.42
CA TYR A 317 6.77 -21.55 1.45
C TYR A 317 8.08 -22.14 0.89
N ILE A 318 8.30 -22.11 -0.42
CA ILE A 318 9.59 -22.43 -1.03
C ILE A 318 10.60 -21.37 -0.60
N HIS A 319 11.78 -21.81 -0.11
CA HIS A 319 12.85 -20.87 0.20
C HIS A 319 13.28 -20.12 -1.05
N SER A 320 13.14 -18.81 -1.03
CA SER A 320 13.44 -17.97 -2.17
C SER A 320 14.30 -16.77 -1.77
N GLU A 321 15.34 -16.51 -2.55
CA GLU A 321 16.23 -15.36 -2.38
C GLU A 321 16.43 -14.59 -3.67
N SER A 322 16.72 -13.30 -3.53
CA SER A 322 17.04 -12.42 -4.66
C SER A 322 18.48 -11.93 -4.58
N PHE A 323 19.18 -11.93 -5.73
CA PHE A 323 20.55 -11.47 -5.82
C PHE A 323 20.74 -10.42 -6.91
N PRO A 324 21.54 -9.35 -6.64
CA PRO A 324 22.07 -8.53 -7.70
C PRO A 324 22.95 -9.39 -8.61
N GLY A 325 22.75 -9.35 -9.92
CA GLY A 325 23.47 -10.22 -10.85
C GLY A 325 25.00 -10.07 -10.85
N GLY A 326 25.52 -9.00 -10.21
CA GLY A 326 26.95 -8.83 -9.97
C GLY A 326 27.46 -9.63 -8.77
N GLU A 327 26.61 -9.77 -7.73
CA GLU A 327 26.98 -10.43 -6.46
C GLU A 327 26.74 -11.94 -6.47
N PHE A 328 25.87 -12.45 -7.34
CA PHE A 328 25.47 -13.86 -7.34
C PHE A 328 26.66 -14.84 -7.51
N LYS A 329 27.77 -14.38 -8.04
CA LYS A 329 28.98 -15.18 -8.23
C LYS A 329 30.00 -15.07 -7.09
N HIS A 330 29.73 -14.25 -6.10
CA HIS A 330 30.55 -14.03 -4.92
C HIS A 330 29.89 -14.60 -3.68
#